data_ae6759a9455e1f03b7390fdda7b2cd6f
#
_entry.id   ae6759a9455e1f03b7390fdda7b2cd6f
#
_cell.length_a   1.000
_cell.length_b   1.000
_cell.length_c   1.000
_cell.angle_alpha   90.00
_cell.angle_beta   90.00
_cell.angle_gamma   90.00
#
_symmetry.space_group_name_H-M   'P 1'
#
loop_
_entity.id
_entity.type
_entity.pdbx_description
1 polymer ?
#
loop_
_entity_poly.entity_id
_entity_poly.type
_entity_poly.pdbx_seq_one_letter_code
_entity_poly.pdbx_strand_id
1 'polypeptide(L)'
;MAAEAKFSLVSEPPTEPWRVLVVDDEPDVHDVTTMLFKRFQLDGRPLELLHVFTAAEAREVMENNSDIALILLDVVMENERSGLEFVRWCRETLGNRFVRIVLRTGQPGQAPEQQVIVDYDINDYREKTELDRKRFFTVMITALRGYRDIMAVERAAQMQRRYRQGLERVLAATNSLFEHRRLTDFAGGLLQQIMAVLQMSEKGVLVQARGVSGVHSGSNFEVLACVPDVPLKDALDPDLNEALTRAQVARQSGLIGDIFVGYYASRTPKATLLALKGAGHIDEIDMQLLQVFSSGIAIAFDNILLNQEVLDTQGELIYRMGDAVESRSHETGYHVKRMAELCHHLALAYGMSTDEADILRRAAPMHDIGKIATPDAILLKPGELTPPEWEIMKKHPALGHSILDGSQRPVIAAAATIAHQHHEKYDGTGYPQGLKGDQIHIYARIIAVADVFDALSHARCYKHAWPLEDVVAYLKDARGSHLDATLVDLLLQNLDAALAINARYPS
;
A
#
# COMPACT_ATOMS: atom_id res chain seq x y z
N MET A 1 -20.46 28.65 -1.97
CA MET A 1 -19.59 29.78 -1.55
C MET A 1 -18.24 29.18 -1.24
N ALA A 2 -17.31 29.29 -2.19
CA ALA A 2 -15.96 28.78 -2.04
C ALA A 2 -15.14 29.80 -1.22
N ALA A 3 -14.61 29.32 -0.09
CA ALA A 3 -13.63 30.09 0.68
C ALA A 3 -12.28 29.96 0.01
N GLU A 4 -11.85 31.00 -0.68
CA GLU A 4 -10.47 31.18 -1.15
C GLU A 4 -9.55 31.22 0.07
N ALA A 5 -8.76 30.17 0.26
CA ALA A 5 -7.63 30.19 1.16
C ALA A 5 -6.57 31.13 0.57
N LYS A 6 -6.47 32.34 1.09
CA LYS A 6 -5.35 33.23 0.83
C LYS A 6 -4.08 32.64 1.39
N PHE A 7 -3.28 32.03 0.53
CA PHE A 7 -1.88 31.74 0.84
C PHE A 7 -1.12 33.05 1.00
N SER A 8 -0.84 33.45 2.21
CA SER A 8 0.08 34.51 2.52
C SER A 8 1.51 33.94 2.45
N LEU A 9 2.16 34.09 1.31
CA LEU A 9 3.60 33.95 1.19
C LEU A 9 4.26 35.18 1.83
N VAL A 10 4.29 35.24 3.15
CA VAL A 10 5.21 36.11 3.87
C VAL A 10 6.38 35.23 4.30
N SER A 11 7.35 35.05 3.40
CA SER A 11 8.69 34.62 3.82
C SER A 11 9.28 35.77 4.65
N GLU A 12 9.55 35.53 5.91
CA GLU A 12 10.44 36.43 6.69
C GLU A 12 11.71 36.64 5.88
N PRO A 13 12.23 37.90 5.79
CA PRO A 13 13.46 38.13 5.07
C PRO A 13 14.57 37.29 5.70
N PRO A 14 15.44 36.65 4.90
CA PRO A 14 16.52 35.84 5.43
C PRO A 14 17.41 36.69 6.34
N THR A 15 17.52 36.28 7.58
CA THR A 15 18.31 37.00 8.64
C THR A 15 19.81 36.83 8.47
N GLU A 16 20.26 35.86 7.70
CA GLU A 16 21.67 35.54 7.50
C GLU A 16 22.37 36.58 6.58
N PRO A 17 23.60 37.06 6.93
CA PRO A 17 24.33 38.02 6.15
C PRO A 17 24.76 37.44 4.79
N TRP A 18 25.03 38.33 3.80
CA TRP A 18 25.74 37.97 2.58
C TRP A 18 27.20 37.76 2.90
N ARG A 19 27.76 36.57 2.75
CA ARG A 19 29.16 36.26 2.95
C ARG A 19 29.97 36.61 1.70
N VAL A 20 30.97 37.47 1.90
CA VAL A 20 31.86 37.92 0.81
C VAL A 20 33.30 37.68 1.26
N LEU A 21 34.01 36.89 0.46
CA LEU A 21 35.43 36.62 0.70
C LEU A 21 36.29 37.68 0.01
N VAL A 22 37.16 38.33 0.76
CA VAL A 22 38.15 39.32 0.25
C VAL A 22 39.52 38.68 0.31
N VAL A 23 40.14 38.51 -0.85
CA VAL A 23 41.44 37.84 -1.02
C VAL A 23 42.41 38.84 -1.63
N ASP A 24 43.35 39.37 -0.86
CA ASP A 24 44.30 40.39 -1.30
C ASP A 24 45.49 40.38 -0.28
N ASP A 25 46.72 40.48 -0.74
CA ASP A 25 47.90 40.48 0.12
C ASP A 25 48.20 41.86 0.76
N GLU A 26 47.50 42.92 0.28
CA GLU A 26 47.62 44.28 0.78
C GLU A 26 46.63 44.58 1.94
N PRO A 27 47.07 44.78 3.22
CA PRO A 27 46.18 45.11 4.33
C PRO A 27 45.28 46.34 4.12
N ASP A 28 45.79 47.36 3.44
CA ASP A 28 45.07 48.60 3.17
C ASP A 28 43.82 48.37 2.31
N VAL A 29 43.86 47.39 1.43
CA VAL A 29 42.72 47.00 0.59
C VAL A 29 41.60 46.40 1.41
N HIS A 30 41.92 45.64 2.43
CA HIS A 30 40.93 45.06 3.36
C HIS A 30 40.26 46.15 4.20
N ASP A 31 41.05 47.12 4.72
CA ASP A 31 40.54 48.23 5.50
C ASP A 31 39.59 49.11 4.69
N VAL A 32 40.00 49.48 3.46
CA VAL A 32 39.21 50.29 2.54
C VAL A 32 37.91 49.55 2.17
N THR A 33 37.98 48.24 1.89
CA THR A 33 36.81 47.43 1.52
C THR A 33 35.83 47.39 2.72
N THR A 34 36.32 47.14 3.94
CA THR A 34 35.50 47.13 5.15
C THR A 34 34.84 48.49 5.41
N MET A 35 35.57 49.57 5.26
CA MET A 35 35.06 50.95 5.44
C MET A 35 33.97 51.28 4.43
N LEU A 36 34.14 50.91 3.17
CA LEU A 36 33.19 51.16 2.10
C LEU A 36 31.87 50.46 2.32
N PHE A 37 31.87 49.22 2.78
CA PHE A 37 30.70 48.36 2.91
C PHE A 37 30.13 48.23 4.31
N LYS A 38 30.64 48.93 5.32
CA LYS A 38 30.21 48.91 6.72
C LYS A 38 28.69 49.05 6.93
N ARG A 39 28.00 49.77 6.06
CA ARG A 39 26.55 50.03 6.14
C ARG A 39 25.79 49.46 4.92
N PHE A 40 26.43 48.57 4.20
CA PHE A 40 25.80 47.99 3.00
C PHE A 40 24.74 46.98 3.39
N GLN A 41 23.61 47.06 2.75
CA GLN A 41 22.53 46.06 2.81
C GLN A 41 21.97 45.82 1.42
N LEU A 42 21.67 44.58 1.10
CA LEU A 42 20.96 44.18 -0.09
C LEU A 42 19.84 43.22 0.29
N ASP A 43 18.62 43.50 -0.11
CA ASP A 43 17.42 42.73 0.23
C ASP A 43 17.24 42.56 1.77
N GLY A 44 17.57 43.59 2.56
CA GLY A 44 17.50 43.58 4.02
C GLY A 44 18.63 42.83 4.72
N ARG A 45 19.55 42.20 4.00
CA ARG A 45 20.68 41.42 4.54
C ARG A 45 21.94 42.27 4.56
N PRO A 46 22.69 42.34 5.69
CA PRO A 46 23.98 42.97 5.77
C PRO A 46 25.07 42.12 5.08
N LEU A 47 26.29 42.67 4.93
CA LEU A 47 27.47 41.91 4.54
C LEU A 47 28.25 41.41 5.73
N GLU A 48 28.74 40.17 5.61
CA GLU A 48 29.84 39.63 6.40
C GLU A 48 31.07 39.50 5.49
N LEU A 49 32.11 40.25 5.77
CA LEU A 49 33.37 40.21 5.03
C LEU A 49 34.35 39.26 5.69
N LEU A 50 34.77 38.23 4.95
CA LEU A 50 35.83 37.31 5.37
C LEU A 50 37.12 37.74 4.69
N HIS A 51 38.14 37.99 5.46
CA HIS A 51 39.42 38.52 5.00
C HIS A 51 40.50 37.45 5.04
N VAL A 52 41.19 37.26 3.93
CA VAL A 52 42.31 36.35 3.79
C VAL A 52 43.41 37.01 2.92
N PHE A 53 44.65 36.68 3.15
CA PHE A 53 45.80 37.34 2.56
C PHE A 53 46.54 36.45 1.53
N THR A 54 46.16 35.20 1.44
CA THR A 54 46.83 34.24 0.55
C THR A 54 45.79 33.35 -0.19
N ALA A 55 46.19 32.84 -1.34
CA ALA A 55 45.36 31.85 -2.07
C ALA A 55 45.18 30.55 -1.28
N ALA A 56 46.11 30.18 -0.42
CA ALA A 56 45.99 28.98 0.42
C ALA A 56 44.92 29.16 1.50
N GLU A 57 44.90 30.28 2.20
CA GLU A 57 43.84 30.62 3.17
C GLU A 57 42.47 30.69 2.50
N ALA A 58 42.42 31.28 1.30
CA ALA A 58 41.18 31.34 0.52
C ALA A 58 40.61 29.97 0.18
N ARG A 59 41.45 28.96 -0.14
CA ARG A 59 41.02 27.56 -0.36
C ARG A 59 40.43 26.95 0.90
N GLU A 60 41.11 27.12 2.05
CA GLU A 60 40.62 26.60 3.33
C GLU A 60 39.27 27.20 3.72
N VAL A 61 39.08 28.53 3.52
CA VAL A 61 37.78 29.17 3.77
C VAL A 61 36.70 28.65 2.84
N MET A 62 37.00 28.44 1.56
CA MET A 62 36.01 27.93 0.58
C MET A 62 35.64 26.45 0.80
N GLU A 63 36.55 25.63 1.31
CA GLU A 63 36.29 24.24 1.68
C GLU A 63 35.35 24.13 2.89
N ASN A 64 35.49 25.03 3.85
CA ASN A 64 34.73 25.05 5.08
C ASN A 64 33.42 25.85 5.03
N ASN A 65 33.17 26.62 3.97
CA ASN A 65 32.00 27.49 3.82
C ASN A 65 31.38 27.35 2.43
N SER A 66 30.23 26.76 2.36
CA SER A 66 29.48 26.53 1.08
C SER A 66 28.59 27.70 0.67
N ASP A 67 28.43 28.71 1.53
CA ASP A 67 27.47 29.82 1.42
C ASP A 67 28.11 31.15 1.04
N ILE A 68 29.40 31.16 0.61
CA ILE A 68 30.08 32.35 0.13
C ILE A 68 29.44 32.77 -1.21
N ALA A 69 28.88 33.99 -1.22
CA ALA A 69 28.14 34.52 -2.37
C ALA A 69 29.06 35.17 -3.40
N LEU A 70 30.15 35.83 -2.92
CA LEU A 70 31.05 36.62 -3.76
C LEU A 70 32.49 36.52 -3.24
N ILE A 71 33.42 36.46 -4.19
CA ILE A 71 34.84 36.55 -3.93
C ILE A 71 35.38 37.83 -4.63
N LEU A 72 35.98 38.71 -3.86
CA LEU A 72 36.78 39.81 -4.35
C LEU A 72 38.25 39.38 -4.32
N LEU A 73 38.87 39.16 -5.47
CA LEU A 73 40.13 38.43 -5.56
C LEU A 73 41.17 39.28 -6.28
N ASP A 74 42.30 39.43 -5.66
CA ASP A 74 43.47 40.00 -6.36
C ASP A 74 44.07 38.95 -7.32
N VAL A 75 44.51 39.42 -8.48
CA VAL A 75 45.15 38.57 -9.50
C VAL A 75 46.58 38.22 -9.08
N VAL A 76 47.28 39.18 -8.52
CA VAL A 76 48.70 39.08 -8.13
C VAL A 76 48.82 39.13 -6.61
N MET A 77 49.28 38.07 -6.00
CA MET A 77 49.50 37.95 -4.60
C MET A 77 50.90 37.29 -4.35
N GLU A 78 50.98 36.06 -3.91
CA GLU A 78 52.26 35.35 -3.69
C GLU A 78 53.06 35.15 -4.97
N ASN A 79 52.38 35.12 -6.13
CA ASN A 79 52.94 35.08 -7.48
C ASN A 79 52.02 35.76 -8.48
N GLU A 80 52.50 35.97 -9.70
CA GLU A 80 51.78 36.69 -10.76
C GLU A 80 50.50 36.01 -11.26
N ARG A 81 50.23 34.73 -10.81
CA ARG A 81 49.09 33.92 -11.28
C ARG A 81 48.28 33.28 -10.13
N SER A 82 48.64 33.55 -8.89
CA SER A 82 47.99 32.91 -7.72
C SER A 82 46.46 33.09 -7.69
N GLY A 83 45.98 34.30 -8.06
CA GLY A 83 44.55 34.55 -8.16
C GLY A 83 43.85 33.72 -9.28
N LEU A 84 44.45 33.64 -10.47
CA LEU A 84 43.89 32.84 -11.57
C LEU A 84 43.96 31.35 -11.30
N GLU A 85 45.00 30.85 -10.64
CA GLU A 85 45.10 29.45 -10.22
C GLU A 85 44.06 29.13 -9.14
N PHE A 86 43.76 30.05 -8.24
CA PHE A 86 42.68 29.92 -7.27
C PHE A 86 41.29 29.82 -7.98
N VAL A 87 41.03 30.67 -8.96
CA VAL A 87 39.77 30.60 -9.72
C VAL A 87 39.62 29.24 -10.39
N ARG A 88 40.67 28.74 -11.07
CA ARG A 88 40.64 27.43 -11.72
C ARG A 88 40.37 26.33 -10.71
N TRP A 89 41.06 26.34 -9.56
CA TRP A 89 40.81 25.39 -8.48
C TRP A 89 39.37 25.45 -7.96
N CYS A 90 38.80 26.64 -7.78
CA CYS A 90 37.44 26.85 -7.31
C CYS A 90 36.42 26.27 -8.32
N ARG A 91 36.62 26.44 -9.64
CA ARG A 91 35.73 25.95 -10.69
C ARG A 91 35.89 24.48 -11.01
N GLU A 92 37.16 24.00 -11.11
CA GLU A 92 37.46 22.65 -11.61
C GLU A 92 37.63 21.63 -10.46
N THR A 93 38.30 21.99 -9.36
CA THR A 93 38.60 21.07 -8.27
C THR A 93 37.51 21.08 -7.18
N LEU A 94 37.15 22.26 -6.69
CA LEU A 94 36.05 22.41 -5.72
C LEU A 94 34.67 22.24 -6.37
N GLY A 95 34.57 22.46 -7.69
CA GLY A 95 33.33 22.31 -8.45
C GLY A 95 32.30 23.42 -8.18
N ASN A 96 32.70 24.50 -7.49
CA ASN A 96 31.79 25.59 -7.17
C ASN A 96 31.61 26.54 -8.38
N ARG A 97 30.48 26.41 -9.08
CA ARG A 97 30.07 27.26 -10.21
C ARG A 97 29.13 28.38 -9.81
N PHE A 98 28.68 28.42 -8.57
CA PHE A 98 27.66 29.35 -8.09
C PHE A 98 28.26 30.64 -7.53
N VAL A 99 29.37 30.54 -6.79
CA VAL A 99 30.03 31.71 -6.23
C VAL A 99 30.44 32.71 -7.32
N ARG A 100 30.12 33.98 -7.12
CA ARG A 100 30.53 35.05 -8.07
C ARG A 100 31.96 35.43 -7.75
N ILE A 101 32.77 35.65 -8.80
CA ILE A 101 34.19 36.05 -8.67
C ILE A 101 34.40 37.35 -9.39
N VAL A 102 34.89 38.33 -8.70
CA VAL A 102 35.32 39.64 -9.24
C VAL A 102 36.83 39.75 -9.03
N LEU A 103 37.57 39.75 -10.12
CA LEU A 103 38.99 39.96 -10.12
C LEU A 103 39.33 41.46 -10.01
N ARG A 104 40.33 41.78 -9.21
CA ARG A 104 40.91 43.12 -9.09
C ARG A 104 42.39 43.03 -9.39
N THR A 105 42.93 43.97 -10.13
CA THR A 105 44.36 44.02 -10.45
C THR A 105 44.93 45.42 -10.30
N GLY A 106 46.16 45.48 -9.79
CA GLY A 106 46.94 46.73 -9.76
C GLY A 106 47.79 46.98 -11.02
N GLN A 107 47.88 45.98 -11.91
CA GLN A 107 48.72 46.08 -13.14
C GLN A 107 47.90 45.75 -14.38
N PRO A 108 47.30 46.77 -15.06
CA PRO A 108 46.59 46.57 -16.29
C PRO A 108 47.52 46.14 -17.43
N GLY A 109 47.13 45.06 -18.18
CA GLY A 109 47.77 44.68 -19.45
C GLY A 109 48.53 43.36 -19.47
N GLN A 110 48.58 42.59 -18.40
CA GLN A 110 49.21 41.25 -18.43
C GLN A 110 48.34 40.15 -19.08
N ALA A 111 47.02 40.31 -19.17
CA ALA A 111 46.13 39.46 -20.00
C ALA A 111 44.96 40.27 -20.54
N PRO A 112 44.47 39.99 -21.77
CA PRO A 112 43.28 40.66 -22.33
C PRO A 112 42.07 40.35 -21.41
N GLU A 113 41.42 41.39 -20.89
CA GLU A 113 40.28 41.32 -19.96
C GLU A 113 39.20 40.36 -20.47
N GLN A 114 38.84 40.43 -21.75
CA GLN A 114 37.82 39.57 -22.36
C GLN A 114 38.19 38.07 -22.34
N GLN A 115 39.45 37.76 -22.52
CA GLN A 115 39.91 36.37 -22.56
C GLN A 115 39.91 35.72 -21.15
N VAL A 116 40.31 36.49 -20.15
CA VAL A 116 40.31 36.04 -18.74
C VAL A 116 38.88 35.82 -18.23
N ILE A 117 37.93 36.67 -18.60
CA ILE A 117 36.52 36.51 -18.19
C ILE A 117 35.94 35.20 -18.73
N VAL A 118 36.22 34.88 -20.01
CA VAL A 118 35.68 33.68 -20.65
C VAL A 118 36.39 32.40 -20.20
N ASP A 119 37.73 32.40 -20.17
CA ASP A 119 38.51 31.19 -19.89
C ASP A 119 38.43 30.71 -18.44
N TYR A 120 38.18 31.67 -17.52
CA TYR A 120 38.14 31.36 -16.07
C TYR A 120 36.74 31.44 -15.43
N ASP A 121 35.69 31.69 -16.25
CA ASP A 121 34.30 31.82 -15.76
C ASP A 121 34.19 32.79 -14.56
N ILE A 122 34.75 33.98 -14.72
CA ILE A 122 34.66 35.07 -13.75
C ILE A 122 33.53 36.04 -14.12
N ASN A 123 33.05 36.78 -13.13
CA ASN A 123 31.87 37.64 -13.32
C ASN A 123 32.22 39.08 -13.69
N ASP A 124 33.38 39.55 -13.28
CA ASP A 124 33.87 40.87 -13.63
C ASP A 124 35.39 40.93 -13.41
N TYR A 125 36.06 41.81 -14.16
CA TYR A 125 37.50 42.11 -14.08
C TYR A 125 37.69 43.59 -13.99
N ARG A 126 38.41 44.11 -12.96
CA ARG A 126 38.55 45.54 -12.72
C ARG A 126 39.97 45.92 -12.28
N GLU A 127 40.40 47.10 -12.73
CA GLU A 127 41.60 47.71 -12.18
C GLU A 127 41.32 48.28 -10.80
N LYS A 128 42.26 48.12 -9.84
CA LYS A 128 42.13 48.65 -8.49
C LYS A 128 41.95 50.20 -8.49
N THR A 129 42.50 50.89 -9.51
CA THR A 129 42.43 52.34 -9.69
C THR A 129 41.10 52.81 -10.31
N GLU A 130 40.36 51.96 -11.02
CA GLU A 130 39.12 52.32 -11.66
C GLU A 130 37.87 52.21 -10.76
N LEU A 131 38.02 51.61 -9.61
CA LEU A 131 36.93 51.38 -8.68
C LEU A 131 36.68 52.59 -7.78
N ASP A 132 36.00 53.63 -8.38
CA ASP A 132 35.41 54.63 -7.50
C ASP A 132 34.30 53.98 -6.65
N ARG A 133 33.94 54.60 -5.52
CA ARG A 133 32.94 54.10 -4.58
C ARG A 133 31.64 53.68 -5.27
N LYS A 134 31.18 54.46 -6.24
CA LYS A 134 29.89 54.24 -6.90
C LYS A 134 29.91 53.00 -7.83
N ARG A 135 30.98 52.83 -8.56
CA ARG A 135 31.18 51.66 -9.44
C ARG A 135 31.35 50.37 -8.63
N PHE A 136 32.11 50.44 -7.51
CA PHE A 136 32.30 49.26 -6.65
C PHE A 136 30.99 48.79 -6.02
N PHE A 137 30.10 49.69 -5.60
CA PHE A 137 28.76 49.35 -5.15
C PHE A 137 27.93 48.66 -6.24
N THR A 138 28.02 49.12 -7.49
CA THR A 138 27.31 48.52 -8.63
C THR A 138 27.78 47.09 -8.88
N VAL A 139 29.10 46.85 -8.88
CA VAL A 139 29.68 45.51 -9.06
C VAL A 139 29.22 44.57 -7.97
N MET A 140 29.28 44.99 -6.69
CA MET A 140 28.79 44.21 -5.57
C MET A 140 27.34 43.84 -5.68
N ILE A 141 26.45 44.80 -5.98
CA ILE A 141 25.02 44.56 -6.15
C ILE A 141 24.75 43.58 -7.28
N THR A 142 25.43 43.78 -8.43
CA THR A 142 25.25 42.92 -9.61
C THR A 142 25.69 41.49 -9.31
N ALA A 143 26.86 41.32 -8.69
CA ALA A 143 27.38 40.01 -8.34
C ALA A 143 26.50 39.29 -7.33
N LEU A 144 26.07 39.94 -6.23
CA LEU A 144 25.21 39.37 -5.24
C LEU A 144 23.83 39.03 -5.75
N ARG A 145 23.24 39.86 -6.62
CA ARG A 145 21.98 39.53 -7.33
C ARG A 145 22.14 38.30 -8.21
N GLY A 146 23.24 38.26 -8.99
CA GLY A 146 23.54 37.11 -9.83
C GLY A 146 23.66 35.80 -9.03
N TYR A 147 24.32 35.85 -7.86
CA TYR A 147 24.37 34.69 -6.96
C TYR A 147 22.98 34.30 -6.44
N ARG A 148 22.20 35.27 -5.93
CA ARG A 148 20.84 35.03 -5.45
C ARG A 148 19.98 34.34 -6.50
N ASP A 149 19.99 34.88 -7.74
CA ASP A 149 19.12 34.41 -8.81
C ASP A 149 19.54 33.00 -9.27
N ILE A 150 20.83 32.71 -9.36
CA ILE A 150 21.33 31.36 -9.66
C ILE A 150 20.98 30.38 -8.56
N MET A 151 21.16 30.76 -7.29
CA MET A 151 20.82 29.90 -6.16
C MET A 151 19.31 29.64 -6.07
N ALA A 152 18.47 30.61 -6.46
CA ALA A 152 17.04 30.41 -6.55
C ALA A 152 16.66 29.35 -7.62
N VAL A 153 17.29 29.42 -8.80
CA VAL A 153 17.12 28.43 -9.85
C VAL A 153 17.61 27.04 -9.43
N GLU A 154 18.78 26.95 -8.80
CA GLU A 154 19.32 25.67 -8.33
C GLU A 154 18.44 25.03 -7.25
N ARG A 155 17.97 25.82 -6.27
CA ARG A 155 17.00 25.34 -5.26
C ARG A 155 15.72 24.84 -5.90
N ALA A 156 15.18 25.56 -6.87
CA ALA A 156 13.98 25.11 -7.60
C ALA A 156 14.25 23.81 -8.38
N ALA A 157 15.41 23.69 -9.03
CA ALA A 157 15.80 22.47 -9.74
C ALA A 157 16.01 21.28 -8.80
N GLN A 158 16.61 21.51 -7.62
CA GLN A 158 16.77 20.46 -6.58
C GLN A 158 15.40 20.01 -6.05
N MET A 159 14.51 20.96 -5.77
CA MET A 159 13.14 20.68 -5.33
C MET A 159 12.37 19.87 -6.36
N GLN A 160 12.48 20.25 -7.64
CA GLN A 160 11.85 19.53 -8.74
C GLN A 160 12.40 18.11 -8.91
N ARG A 161 13.74 17.93 -8.79
CA ARG A 161 14.37 16.59 -8.82
C ARG A 161 13.86 15.71 -7.67
N ARG A 162 13.81 16.24 -6.44
CA ARG A 162 13.30 15.52 -5.27
C ARG A 162 11.84 15.13 -5.44
N TYR A 163 11.00 16.05 -5.91
CA TYR A 163 9.59 15.79 -6.18
C TYR A 163 9.39 14.70 -7.24
N ARG A 164 10.12 14.76 -8.36
CA ARG A 164 10.06 13.74 -9.41
C ARG A 164 10.47 12.36 -8.90
N GLN A 165 11.58 12.26 -8.15
CA GLN A 165 12.02 11.00 -7.57
C GLN A 165 11.02 10.44 -6.55
N GLY A 166 10.39 11.31 -5.76
CA GLY A 166 9.30 10.94 -4.87
C GLY A 166 8.11 10.37 -5.63
N LEU A 167 7.69 11.03 -6.70
CA LEU A 167 6.57 10.60 -7.55
C LEU A 167 6.85 9.26 -8.24
N GLU A 168 8.07 9.05 -8.75
CA GLU A 168 8.47 7.76 -9.36
C GLU A 168 8.38 6.62 -8.34
N ARG A 169 8.80 6.85 -7.08
CA ARG A 169 8.65 5.89 -5.98
C ARG A 169 7.19 5.61 -5.65
N VAL A 170 6.36 6.64 -5.58
CA VAL A 170 4.91 6.50 -5.35
C VAL A 170 4.24 5.68 -6.45
N LEU A 171 4.55 5.95 -7.72
CA LEU A 171 3.98 5.19 -8.85
C LEU A 171 4.43 3.73 -8.85
N ALA A 172 5.71 3.46 -8.59
CA ALA A 172 6.21 2.08 -8.47
C ALA A 172 5.52 1.34 -7.32
N ALA A 173 5.37 2.00 -6.17
CA ALA A 173 4.67 1.48 -5.02
C ALA A 173 3.18 1.16 -5.33
N THR A 174 2.49 2.05 -6.02
CA THR A 174 1.07 1.86 -6.36
C THR A 174 0.86 0.67 -7.29
N ASN A 175 1.74 0.46 -8.28
CA ASN A 175 1.60 -0.65 -9.22
C ASN A 175 1.70 -2.03 -8.54
N SER A 176 2.58 -2.19 -7.55
CA SER A 176 2.71 -3.46 -6.84
C SER A 176 1.52 -3.76 -5.92
N LEU A 177 0.76 -2.74 -5.52
CA LEU A 177 -0.41 -2.90 -4.65
C LEU A 177 -1.59 -3.56 -5.36
N PHE A 178 -1.74 -3.38 -6.67
CA PHE A 178 -2.84 -3.99 -7.43
C PHE A 178 -2.75 -5.52 -7.59
N GLU A 179 -1.61 -6.13 -7.24
CA GLU A 179 -1.42 -7.58 -7.29
C GLU A 179 -2.03 -8.31 -6.08
N HIS A 180 -2.33 -7.60 -5.00
CA HIS A 180 -2.85 -8.19 -3.77
C HIS A 180 -4.37 -8.41 -3.86
N ARG A 181 -4.81 -9.63 -3.55
CA ARG A 181 -6.23 -10.02 -3.59
C ARG A 181 -6.94 -9.93 -2.25
N ARG A 182 -6.20 -9.92 -1.15
CA ARG A 182 -6.75 -9.85 0.22
C ARG A 182 -6.52 -8.46 0.81
N LEU A 183 -7.52 -7.95 1.52
CA LEU A 183 -7.48 -6.63 2.14
C LEU A 183 -6.32 -6.48 3.14
N THR A 184 -6.04 -7.50 3.93
CA THR A 184 -4.95 -7.52 4.92
C THR A 184 -3.57 -7.46 4.28
N ASP A 185 -3.35 -8.24 3.22
CA ASP A 185 -2.06 -8.29 2.50
C ASP A 185 -1.80 -6.95 1.81
N PHE A 186 -2.83 -6.39 1.19
CA PHE A 186 -2.81 -5.05 0.60
C PHE A 186 -2.51 -3.99 1.66
N ALA A 187 -3.18 -4.04 2.80
CA ALA A 187 -3.00 -3.09 3.90
C ALA A 187 -1.57 -3.10 4.45
N GLY A 188 -1.00 -4.28 4.66
CA GLY A 188 0.38 -4.44 5.13
C GLY A 188 1.41 -3.93 4.12
N GLY A 189 1.29 -4.31 2.86
CA GLY A 189 2.16 -3.85 1.78
C GLY A 189 2.10 -2.35 1.58
N LEU A 190 0.90 -1.78 1.60
CA LEU A 190 0.66 -0.35 1.52
C LEU A 190 1.38 0.42 2.63
N LEU A 191 1.20 0.00 3.88
CA LEU A 191 1.77 0.67 5.04
C LEU A 191 3.30 0.67 4.98
N GLN A 192 3.91 -0.46 4.64
CA GLN A 192 5.36 -0.57 4.45
C GLN A 192 5.87 0.37 3.36
N GLN A 193 5.16 0.47 2.24
CA GLN A 193 5.56 1.32 1.13
C GLN A 193 5.46 2.81 1.45
N ILE A 194 4.39 3.25 2.13
CA ILE A 194 4.25 4.63 2.58
C ILE A 194 5.42 5.01 3.48
N MET A 195 5.69 4.18 4.49
CA MET A 195 6.78 4.45 5.42
C MET A 195 8.14 4.48 4.72
N ALA A 196 8.38 3.62 3.75
CA ALA A 196 9.60 3.62 2.96
C ALA A 196 9.74 4.87 2.07
N VAL A 197 8.65 5.31 1.42
CA VAL A 197 8.64 6.54 0.60
C VAL A 197 8.95 7.77 1.43
N LEU A 198 8.39 7.85 2.64
CA LEU A 198 8.58 8.96 3.58
C LEU A 198 9.84 8.80 4.44
N GLN A 199 10.60 7.72 4.29
CA GLN A 199 11.76 7.39 5.11
C GLN A 199 11.46 7.37 6.62
N MET A 200 10.24 6.94 6.98
CA MET A 200 9.79 6.82 8.36
C MET A 200 10.18 5.47 8.95
N SER A 201 10.67 5.46 10.19
CA SER A 201 11.06 4.25 10.92
C SER A 201 10.22 3.99 12.18
N GLU A 202 9.32 4.92 12.52
CA GLU A 202 8.46 4.78 13.68
C GLU A 202 7.19 3.93 13.38
N LYS A 203 6.12 4.15 14.10
CA LYS A 203 4.93 3.30 14.05
C LYS A 203 3.92 3.76 13.01
N GLY A 204 3.43 2.83 12.19
CA GLY A 204 2.31 3.06 11.28
C GLY A 204 1.17 2.07 11.52
N VAL A 205 -0.06 2.53 11.39
CA VAL A 205 -1.27 1.72 11.56
C VAL A 205 -2.30 2.05 10.48
N LEU A 206 -2.87 1.01 9.87
CA LEU A 206 -4.00 1.14 8.96
C LEU A 206 -5.23 0.50 9.59
N VAL A 207 -6.33 1.25 9.68
CA VAL A 207 -7.55 0.83 10.36
C VAL A 207 -8.79 1.10 9.52
N GLN A 208 -9.85 0.32 9.76
CA GLN A 208 -11.19 0.58 9.25
C GLN A 208 -12.09 1.03 10.39
N ALA A 209 -12.83 2.12 10.20
CA ALA A 209 -13.81 2.58 11.17
C ALA A 209 -14.95 1.55 11.28
N ARG A 210 -15.28 1.11 12.49
CA ARG A 210 -16.46 0.30 12.75
C ARG A 210 -17.68 1.20 12.64
N GLY A 211 -18.69 0.77 11.88
CA GLY A 211 -19.95 1.52 11.79
C GLY A 211 -20.58 1.71 13.16
N VAL A 212 -21.21 2.87 13.36
CA VAL A 212 -21.88 3.24 14.63
C VAL A 212 -23.08 2.32 14.83
N SER A 213 -22.91 1.23 15.56
CA SER A 213 -24.02 0.48 16.13
C SER A 213 -23.59 -0.14 17.47
N GLY A 214 -23.95 0.53 18.56
CA GLY A 214 -23.94 -0.04 19.91
C GLY A 214 -22.70 0.29 20.75
N VAL A 215 -22.95 0.89 21.88
CA VAL A 215 -22.01 1.14 22.98
C VAL A 215 -21.40 -0.17 23.44
N HIS A 216 -20.16 -0.44 23.04
CA HIS A 216 -19.32 -1.41 23.74
C HIS A 216 -17.90 -0.86 23.90
N SER A 217 -17.38 -0.99 25.09
CA SER A 217 -16.04 -0.69 25.58
C SER A 217 -14.97 -1.39 24.72
N GLY A 218 -14.45 -0.67 23.71
CA GLY A 218 -13.37 -1.11 22.82
C GLY A 218 -13.12 -0.07 21.74
N SER A 219 -11.93 -0.05 21.12
CA SER A 219 -11.60 0.92 20.09
C SER A 219 -12.64 0.89 18.95
N ASN A 220 -13.03 2.09 18.47
CA ASN A 220 -13.95 2.25 17.34
C ASN A 220 -13.35 1.82 15.99
N PHE A 221 -12.16 1.20 16.01
CA PHE A 221 -11.39 0.86 14.84
C PHE A 221 -11.05 -0.63 14.79
N GLU A 222 -11.10 -1.19 13.59
CA GLU A 222 -10.59 -2.49 13.25
C GLU A 222 -9.21 -2.33 12.60
N VAL A 223 -8.17 -2.88 13.21
CA VAL A 223 -6.80 -2.78 12.67
C VAL A 223 -6.66 -3.75 11.51
N LEU A 224 -6.30 -3.23 10.34
CA LEU A 224 -6.06 -4.01 9.12
C LEU A 224 -4.58 -4.40 9.00
N ALA A 225 -3.68 -3.48 9.36
CA ALA A 225 -2.23 -3.68 9.35
C ALA A 225 -1.53 -2.72 10.32
N CYS A 226 -0.35 -3.09 10.80
CA CYS A 226 0.53 -2.24 11.60
C CYS A 226 2.00 -2.52 11.30
N VAL A 227 2.84 -1.50 11.47
CA VAL A 227 4.30 -1.58 11.38
C VAL A 227 4.88 -0.85 12.59
N PRO A 228 5.80 -1.45 13.37
CA PRO A 228 6.22 -2.86 13.27
C PRO A 228 5.05 -3.84 13.50
N ASP A 229 5.22 -5.06 13.03
CA ASP A 229 4.21 -6.12 13.20
C ASP A 229 4.12 -6.50 14.69
N VAL A 230 3.00 -6.09 15.31
CA VAL A 230 2.69 -6.36 16.72
C VAL A 230 1.28 -6.97 16.80
N PRO A 231 0.93 -7.66 17.89
CA PRO A 231 -0.44 -8.13 18.06
C PRO A 231 -1.46 -7.01 17.87
N LEU A 232 -2.48 -7.23 17.05
CA LEU A 232 -3.45 -6.20 16.64
C LEU A 232 -4.11 -5.45 17.80
N LYS A 233 -4.24 -6.12 18.97
CA LYS A 233 -4.74 -5.52 20.21
C LYS A 233 -3.83 -4.44 20.79
N ASP A 234 -2.52 -4.49 20.49
CA ASP A 234 -1.49 -3.59 21.00
C ASP A 234 -1.06 -2.56 19.94
N ALA A 235 -1.65 -2.63 18.76
CA ALA A 235 -1.32 -1.75 17.63
C ALA A 235 -1.77 -0.30 17.85
N LEU A 236 -2.89 -0.08 18.56
CA LEU A 236 -3.46 1.23 18.84
C LEU A 236 -3.11 1.69 20.26
N ASP A 237 -2.10 2.55 20.37
CA ASP A 237 -1.84 3.30 21.61
C ASP A 237 -2.85 4.47 21.78
N PRO A 238 -2.95 5.08 22.98
CA PRO A 238 -3.91 6.16 23.23
C PRO A 238 -3.80 7.35 22.27
N ASP A 239 -2.56 7.75 21.92
CA ASP A 239 -2.30 8.90 21.05
C ASP A 239 -2.80 8.64 19.62
N LEU A 240 -2.51 7.44 19.08
CA LEU A 240 -3.00 6.99 17.77
C LEU A 240 -4.52 6.92 17.74
N ASN A 241 -5.14 6.36 18.78
CA ASN A 241 -6.60 6.26 18.85
C ASN A 241 -7.27 7.63 18.93
N GLU A 242 -6.70 8.59 19.66
CA GLU A 242 -7.19 9.98 19.71
C GLU A 242 -7.05 10.65 18.34
N ALA A 243 -5.89 10.56 17.71
CA ALA A 243 -5.64 11.16 16.40
C ALA A 243 -6.58 10.60 15.31
N LEU A 244 -6.77 9.29 15.26
CA LEU A 244 -7.72 8.62 14.37
C LEU A 244 -9.16 9.08 14.61
N THR A 245 -9.57 9.20 15.87
CA THR A 245 -10.92 9.65 16.24
C THR A 245 -11.16 11.10 15.78
N ARG A 246 -10.20 12.00 16.00
CA ARG A 246 -10.28 13.39 15.53
C ARG A 246 -10.41 13.48 14.02
N ALA A 247 -9.59 12.73 13.27
CA ALA A 247 -9.63 12.71 11.81
C ALA A 247 -10.95 12.11 11.28
N GLN A 248 -11.49 11.08 11.92
CA GLN A 248 -12.79 10.48 11.59
C GLN A 248 -13.95 11.48 11.76
N VAL A 249 -13.95 12.22 12.86
CA VAL A 249 -14.99 13.26 13.13
C VAL A 249 -14.88 14.41 12.14
N ALA A 250 -13.64 14.87 11.87
CA ALA A 250 -13.39 15.96 10.92
C ALA A 250 -13.58 15.54 9.46
N ARG A 251 -13.51 14.23 9.15
CA ARG A 251 -13.50 13.65 7.79
C ARG A 251 -12.43 14.27 6.90
N GLN A 252 -11.27 14.53 7.47
CA GLN A 252 -10.15 15.17 6.79
C GLN A 252 -8.83 14.51 7.17
N SER A 253 -7.91 14.47 6.20
CA SER A 253 -6.51 14.09 6.45
C SER A 253 -5.74 15.28 6.99
N GLY A 254 -4.73 15.03 7.84
CA GLY A 254 -3.88 16.09 8.38
C GLY A 254 -2.91 15.62 9.43
N LEU A 255 -2.07 16.55 9.88
CA LEU A 255 -1.13 16.36 10.97
C LEU A 255 -1.80 16.71 12.31
N ILE A 256 -1.74 15.80 13.26
CA ILE A 256 -2.27 15.94 14.62
C ILE A 256 -1.12 15.71 15.60
N GLY A 257 -0.50 16.80 16.08
CA GLY A 257 0.77 16.71 16.83
C GLY A 257 1.87 16.15 15.94
N ASP A 258 2.45 15.02 16.32
CA ASP A 258 3.49 14.29 15.61
C ASP A 258 2.91 13.10 14.77
N ILE A 259 1.60 13.05 14.62
CA ILE A 259 0.91 11.95 13.93
C ILE A 259 0.24 12.49 12.67
N PHE A 260 0.65 11.99 11.51
CA PHE A 260 -0.13 12.18 10.29
C PHE A 260 -1.28 11.20 10.25
N VAL A 261 -2.50 11.69 9.98
CA VAL A 261 -3.67 10.84 9.74
C VAL A 261 -4.22 11.09 8.35
N GLY A 262 -4.25 10.03 7.53
CA GLY A 262 -4.96 10.00 6.26
C GLY A 262 -6.39 9.49 6.47
N TYR A 263 -7.39 10.21 5.99
CA TYR A 263 -8.79 9.82 5.99
C TYR A 263 -9.24 9.50 4.57
N TYR A 264 -9.72 8.29 4.36
CA TYR A 264 -10.18 7.81 3.05
C TYR A 264 -11.65 7.43 3.14
N ALA A 265 -12.49 8.29 2.57
CA ALA A 265 -13.91 7.98 2.42
C ALA A 265 -14.07 6.87 1.38
N SER A 266 -14.72 5.78 1.75
CA SER A 266 -15.15 4.71 0.84
C SER A 266 -16.59 4.94 0.38
N ARG A 267 -16.98 4.33 -0.72
CA ARG A 267 -18.39 4.21 -1.15
C ARG A 267 -19.21 3.35 -0.19
N THR A 268 -18.53 2.54 0.61
CA THR A 268 -19.17 1.80 1.71
C THR A 268 -19.35 2.69 2.94
N PRO A 269 -20.22 2.33 3.90
CA PRO A 269 -20.41 3.08 5.15
C PRO A 269 -19.16 3.15 6.03
N LYS A 270 -18.12 2.39 5.73
CA LYS A 270 -16.88 2.28 6.51
C LYS A 270 -15.79 3.15 5.89
N ALA A 271 -15.22 4.08 6.65
CA ALA A 271 -14.04 4.83 6.24
C ALA A 271 -12.76 4.06 6.61
N THR A 272 -11.74 4.17 5.77
CA THR A 272 -10.40 3.66 6.06
C THR A 272 -9.52 4.82 6.51
N LEU A 273 -8.72 4.61 7.55
CA LEU A 273 -7.79 5.59 8.07
C LEU A 273 -6.38 5.01 8.18
N LEU A 274 -5.40 5.84 7.86
CA LEU A 274 -3.97 5.58 8.02
C LEU A 274 -3.44 6.51 9.10
N ALA A 275 -2.69 6.02 10.07
CA ALA A 275 -1.97 6.86 11.02
C ALA A 275 -0.49 6.53 11.00
N LEU A 276 0.36 7.57 10.92
CA LEU A 276 1.82 7.47 10.90
C LEU A 276 2.37 8.34 12.03
N LYS A 277 3.01 7.73 13.01
CA LYS A 277 3.67 8.42 14.13
C LYS A 277 5.11 8.78 13.75
N GLY A 278 5.63 9.89 14.29
CA GLY A 278 6.95 10.42 13.92
C GLY A 278 6.89 11.29 12.65
N ALA A 279 5.73 11.84 12.33
CA ALA A 279 5.49 12.64 11.13
C ALA A 279 5.88 14.12 11.28
N GLY A 280 6.46 14.54 12.43
CA GLY A 280 6.80 15.93 12.70
C GLY A 280 7.90 16.51 11.79
N HIS A 281 8.62 15.68 11.05
CA HIS A 281 9.64 16.09 10.08
C HIS A 281 9.14 16.11 8.61
N ILE A 282 7.88 15.76 8.36
CA ILE A 282 7.28 15.76 7.01
C ILE A 282 7.22 17.18 6.49
N ASP A 283 7.86 17.44 5.36
CA ASP A 283 7.86 18.74 4.68
C ASP A 283 6.69 18.89 3.69
N GLU A 284 6.60 20.06 3.05
CA GLU A 284 5.52 20.36 2.10
C GLU A 284 5.53 19.42 0.88
N ILE A 285 6.71 18.96 0.43
CA ILE A 285 6.84 18.01 -0.68
C ILE A 285 6.31 16.65 -0.27
N ASP A 286 6.66 16.19 0.92
CA ASP A 286 6.22 14.92 1.47
C ASP A 286 4.69 14.92 1.66
N MET A 287 4.10 16.04 2.10
CA MET A 287 2.65 16.21 2.17
C MET A 287 1.98 16.14 0.81
N GLN A 288 2.54 16.76 -0.22
CA GLN A 288 2.02 16.65 -1.59
C GLN A 288 2.11 15.22 -2.13
N LEU A 289 3.23 14.52 -1.89
CA LEU A 289 3.39 13.12 -2.26
C LEU A 289 2.37 12.22 -1.54
N LEU A 290 2.13 12.45 -0.25
CA LEU A 290 1.09 11.77 0.51
C LEU A 290 -0.31 12.00 -0.06
N GLN A 291 -0.64 13.21 -0.50
CA GLN A 291 -1.94 13.50 -1.11
C GLN A 291 -2.13 12.75 -2.43
N VAL A 292 -1.11 12.72 -3.30
CA VAL A 292 -1.14 11.96 -4.55
C VAL A 292 -1.31 10.47 -4.27
N PHE A 293 -0.53 9.93 -3.34
CA PHE A 293 -0.59 8.53 -2.94
C PHE A 293 -1.94 8.17 -2.33
N SER A 294 -2.48 9.05 -1.49
CA SER A 294 -3.79 8.89 -0.84
C SER A 294 -4.93 8.71 -1.84
N SER A 295 -4.91 9.46 -2.94
CA SER A 295 -5.93 9.34 -3.98
C SER A 295 -5.88 7.98 -4.68
N GLY A 296 -4.68 7.45 -4.94
CA GLY A 296 -4.48 6.11 -5.49
C GLY A 296 -4.94 5.00 -4.52
N ILE A 297 -4.64 5.17 -3.24
CA ILE A 297 -5.05 4.25 -2.18
C ILE A 297 -6.57 4.14 -2.07
N ALA A 298 -7.29 5.26 -2.04
CA ALA A 298 -8.73 5.27 -1.94
C ALA A 298 -9.38 4.46 -3.08
N ILE A 299 -8.89 4.63 -4.31
CA ILE A 299 -9.36 3.87 -5.48
C ILE A 299 -9.05 2.38 -5.34
N ALA A 300 -7.84 2.02 -4.89
CA ALA A 300 -7.44 0.63 -4.74
C ALA A 300 -8.27 -0.07 -3.62
N PHE A 301 -8.48 0.60 -2.49
CA PHE A 301 -9.36 0.12 -1.42
C PHE A 301 -10.79 -0.11 -1.90
N ASP A 302 -11.37 0.89 -2.56
CA ASP A 302 -12.72 0.78 -3.10
C ASP A 302 -12.85 -0.41 -4.06
N ASN A 303 -11.86 -0.64 -4.93
CA ASN A 303 -11.84 -1.78 -5.84
C ASN A 303 -11.77 -3.12 -5.10
N ILE A 304 -10.91 -3.24 -4.07
CA ILE A 304 -10.81 -4.48 -3.28
C ILE A 304 -12.11 -4.73 -2.51
N LEU A 305 -12.67 -3.71 -1.86
CA LEU A 305 -13.91 -3.83 -1.10
C LEU A 305 -15.10 -4.16 -2.01
N LEU A 306 -15.21 -3.53 -3.19
CA LEU A 306 -16.25 -3.84 -4.17
C LEU A 306 -16.11 -5.27 -4.71
N ASN A 307 -14.90 -5.73 -5.01
CA ASN A 307 -14.66 -7.11 -5.41
C ASN A 307 -15.07 -8.10 -4.31
N GLN A 308 -14.74 -7.78 -3.05
CA GLN A 308 -15.14 -8.61 -1.92
C GLN A 308 -16.67 -8.65 -1.77
N GLU A 309 -17.35 -7.51 -1.86
CA GLU A 309 -18.81 -7.43 -1.79
C GLU A 309 -19.47 -8.21 -2.94
N VAL A 310 -18.92 -8.15 -4.15
CA VAL A 310 -19.39 -8.97 -5.30
C VAL A 310 -19.23 -10.46 -5.00
N LEU A 311 -18.07 -10.88 -4.46
CA LEU A 311 -17.83 -12.27 -4.11
C LEU A 311 -18.75 -12.76 -2.99
N ASP A 312 -18.99 -11.93 -1.98
CA ASP A 312 -19.87 -12.25 -0.87
C ASP A 312 -21.32 -12.33 -1.32
N THR A 313 -21.76 -11.38 -2.18
CA THR A 313 -23.11 -11.41 -2.79
C THR A 313 -23.29 -12.64 -3.67
N GLN A 314 -22.31 -13.00 -4.49
CA GLN A 314 -22.35 -14.23 -5.28
C GLN A 314 -22.46 -15.48 -4.40
N GLY A 315 -21.67 -15.52 -3.31
CA GLY A 315 -21.74 -16.59 -2.32
C GLY A 315 -23.13 -16.70 -1.68
N GLU A 316 -23.71 -15.58 -1.26
CA GLU A 316 -25.06 -15.56 -0.68
C GLU A 316 -26.12 -16.04 -1.69
N LEU A 317 -26.06 -15.61 -2.95
CA LEU A 317 -26.97 -16.08 -4.00
C LEU A 317 -26.85 -17.58 -4.21
N ILE A 318 -25.66 -18.15 -4.26
CA ILE A 318 -25.44 -19.59 -4.37
C ILE A 318 -26.05 -20.34 -3.18
N TYR A 319 -25.82 -19.84 -1.96
CA TYR A 319 -26.44 -20.40 -0.76
C TYR A 319 -27.97 -20.34 -0.84
N ARG A 320 -28.56 -19.21 -1.21
CA ARG A 320 -30.00 -19.04 -1.34
C ARG A 320 -30.61 -19.98 -2.40
N MET A 321 -29.87 -20.20 -3.50
CA MET A 321 -30.31 -21.14 -4.54
C MET A 321 -30.28 -22.59 -4.04
N GLY A 322 -29.19 -23.01 -3.40
CA GLY A 322 -29.09 -24.32 -2.76
C GLY A 322 -30.19 -24.54 -1.72
N ASP A 323 -30.37 -23.58 -0.82
CA ASP A 323 -31.39 -23.60 0.24
C ASP A 323 -32.82 -23.68 -0.34
N ALA A 324 -33.09 -22.96 -1.44
CA ALA A 324 -34.41 -23.02 -2.13
C ALA A 324 -34.70 -24.39 -2.75
N VAL A 325 -33.67 -25.10 -3.23
CA VAL A 325 -33.80 -26.45 -3.77
C VAL A 325 -33.99 -27.48 -2.64
N GLU A 326 -33.18 -27.40 -1.59
CA GLU A 326 -33.25 -28.28 -0.44
C GLU A 326 -34.53 -28.08 0.38
N SER A 327 -35.09 -26.87 0.46
CA SER A 327 -36.38 -26.62 1.13
C SER A 327 -37.54 -27.37 0.50
N ARG A 328 -37.46 -27.70 -0.80
CA ARG A 328 -38.47 -28.56 -1.48
C ARG A 328 -38.43 -30.01 -0.99
N SER A 329 -37.27 -30.52 -0.58
CA SER A 329 -37.09 -31.86 -0.02
C SER A 329 -37.30 -31.93 1.49
N HIS A 330 -37.75 -30.82 2.12
CA HIS A 330 -37.91 -30.69 3.56
C HIS A 330 -36.60 -30.85 4.33
N GLU A 331 -35.46 -30.63 3.68
CA GLU A 331 -34.18 -30.50 4.35
C GLU A 331 -34.02 -29.07 4.90
N THR A 332 -33.32 -28.91 6.03
CA THR A 332 -33.16 -27.59 6.65
C THR A 332 -32.02 -26.81 5.98
N GLY A 333 -32.15 -25.48 5.81
CA GLY A 333 -31.11 -24.63 5.22
C GLY A 333 -29.75 -24.68 5.95
N TYR A 334 -29.71 -25.24 7.15
CA TYR A 334 -28.47 -25.51 7.87
C TYR A 334 -27.64 -26.66 7.26
N HIS A 335 -28.27 -27.63 6.59
CA HIS A 335 -27.56 -28.67 5.83
C HIS A 335 -26.57 -28.07 4.83
N VAL A 336 -27.04 -27.14 3.99
CA VAL A 336 -26.22 -26.48 2.96
C VAL A 336 -25.00 -25.78 3.58
N LYS A 337 -25.17 -25.14 4.76
CA LYS A 337 -24.08 -24.48 5.47
C LYS A 337 -23.10 -25.48 6.06
N ARG A 338 -23.59 -26.55 6.70
CA ARG A 338 -22.72 -27.61 7.23
C ARG A 338 -21.91 -28.28 6.12
N MET A 339 -22.55 -28.57 5.00
CA MET A 339 -21.89 -29.16 3.83
C MET A 339 -20.74 -28.28 3.35
N ALA A 340 -20.97 -26.97 3.17
CA ALA A 340 -19.94 -26.02 2.73
C ALA A 340 -18.75 -26.00 3.69
N GLU A 341 -18.99 -25.93 5.00
CA GLU A 341 -17.91 -25.84 6.00
C GLU A 341 -17.18 -27.20 6.19
N LEU A 342 -17.90 -28.32 6.16
CA LEU A 342 -17.30 -29.66 6.18
C LEU A 342 -16.39 -29.90 4.98
N CYS A 343 -16.86 -29.55 3.78
CA CYS A 343 -16.08 -29.68 2.55
C CYS A 343 -14.84 -28.82 2.56
N HIS A 344 -14.94 -27.57 3.03
CA HIS A 344 -13.80 -26.69 3.18
C HIS A 344 -12.76 -27.27 4.15
N HIS A 345 -13.21 -27.72 5.31
CA HIS A 345 -12.34 -28.34 6.32
C HIS A 345 -11.63 -29.59 5.78
N LEU A 346 -12.36 -30.49 5.13
CA LEU A 346 -11.79 -31.70 4.52
C LEU A 346 -10.80 -31.37 3.38
N ALA A 347 -11.09 -30.36 2.57
CA ALA A 347 -10.20 -29.91 1.50
C ALA A 347 -8.85 -29.44 2.05
N LEU A 348 -8.87 -28.63 3.10
CA LEU A 348 -7.65 -28.18 3.79
C LEU A 348 -6.91 -29.35 4.45
N ALA A 349 -7.62 -30.25 5.10
CA ALA A 349 -7.02 -31.44 5.71
C ALA A 349 -6.41 -32.38 4.66
N TYR A 350 -6.96 -32.42 3.44
CA TYR A 350 -6.41 -33.16 2.31
C TYR A 350 -5.17 -32.52 1.73
N GLY A 351 -4.87 -31.24 2.03
CA GLY A 351 -3.71 -30.50 1.55
C GLY A 351 -3.98 -29.62 0.33
N MET A 352 -5.23 -29.29 0.06
CA MET A 352 -5.58 -28.30 -0.97
C MET A 352 -5.16 -26.89 -0.54
N SER A 353 -4.90 -26.03 -1.51
CA SER A 353 -4.71 -24.61 -1.27
C SER A 353 -5.99 -23.97 -0.68
N THR A 354 -5.84 -22.87 0.04
CA THR A 354 -6.98 -22.11 0.58
C THR A 354 -7.94 -21.68 -0.53
N ASP A 355 -7.40 -21.29 -1.70
CA ASP A 355 -8.21 -20.85 -2.84
C ASP A 355 -9.05 -22.00 -3.41
N GLU A 356 -8.50 -23.21 -3.54
CA GLU A 356 -9.23 -24.39 -3.98
C GLU A 356 -10.29 -24.83 -2.96
N ALA A 357 -9.94 -24.80 -1.67
CA ALA A 357 -10.88 -25.09 -0.59
C ALA A 357 -12.05 -24.08 -0.56
N ASP A 358 -11.77 -22.79 -0.79
CA ASP A 358 -12.80 -21.75 -0.89
C ASP A 358 -13.71 -21.92 -2.12
N ILE A 359 -13.16 -22.36 -3.26
CA ILE A 359 -13.96 -22.70 -4.45
C ILE A 359 -14.91 -23.84 -4.11
N LEU A 360 -14.40 -24.91 -3.49
CA LEU A 360 -15.22 -26.06 -3.09
C LEU A 360 -16.30 -25.66 -2.09
N ARG A 361 -15.97 -24.86 -1.07
CA ARG A 361 -16.92 -24.34 -0.08
C ARG A 361 -18.09 -23.61 -0.71
N ARG A 362 -17.82 -22.78 -1.72
CA ARG A 362 -18.84 -22.01 -2.44
C ARG A 362 -19.64 -22.85 -3.43
N ALA A 363 -19.05 -23.92 -3.99
CA ALA A 363 -19.68 -24.79 -4.96
C ALA A 363 -20.56 -25.87 -4.32
N ALA A 364 -20.17 -26.36 -3.11
CA ALA A 364 -20.86 -27.45 -2.40
C ALA A 364 -22.38 -27.25 -2.23
N PRO A 365 -22.91 -26.03 -1.95
CA PRO A 365 -24.33 -25.79 -1.84
C PRO A 365 -25.17 -26.19 -3.06
N MET A 366 -24.56 -26.37 -4.22
CA MET A 366 -25.25 -26.64 -5.47
C MET A 366 -25.22 -28.13 -5.89
N HIS A 367 -24.72 -29.03 -5.03
CA HIS A 367 -24.57 -30.44 -5.35
C HIS A 367 -25.90 -31.04 -5.81
N ASP A 368 -26.99 -30.66 -5.21
CA ASP A 368 -28.34 -31.20 -5.41
C ASP A 368 -29.27 -30.28 -6.29
N ILE A 369 -28.69 -29.27 -6.98
CA ILE A 369 -29.47 -28.29 -7.78
C ILE A 369 -30.41 -28.99 -8.79
N GLY A 370 -30.05 -30.17 -9.28
CA GLY A 370 -30.84 -30.92 -10.25
C GLY A 370 -32.14 -31.48 -9.67
N LYS A 371 -32.33 -31.54 -8.36
CA LYS A 371 -33.58 -31.87 -7.69
C LYS A 371 -34.75 -30.96 -8.10
N ILE A 372 -34.44 -29.74 -8.60
CA ILE A 372 -35.44 -28.81 -9.11
C ILE A 372 -36.29 -29.40 -10.25
N ALA A 373 -35.73 -30.32 -11.03
CA ALA A 373 -36.42 -31.01 -12.12
C ALA A 373 -37.11 -32.31 -11.71
N THR A 374 -36.97 -32.72 -10.43
CA THR A 374 -37.62 -33.94 -9.92
C THR A 374 -39.08 -33.64 -9.55
N PRO A 375 -40.08 -34.42 -10.01
CA PRO A 375 -41.46 -34.21 -9.65
C PRO A 375 -41.71 -34.33 -8.15
N ASP A 376 -42.55 -33.47 -7.58
CA ASP A 376 -42.88 -33.45 -6.16
C ASP A 376 -43.45 -34.79 -5.65
N ALA A 377 -44.21 -35.49 -6.48
CA ALA A 377 -44.74 -36.80 -6.13
C ALA A 377 -43.67 -37.87 -5.88
N ILE A 378 -42.46 -37.66 -6.39
CA ILE A 378 -41.28 -38.52 -6.15
C ILE A 378 -40.40 -37.92 -5.05
N LEU A 379 -40.11 -36.63 -5.13
CA LEU A 379 -39.24 -35.93 -4.22
C LEU A 379 -39.76 -35.95 -2.76
N LEU A 380 -41.08 -35.77 -2.60
CA LEU A 380 -41.77 -35.68 -1.31
C LEU A 380 -42.48 -36.96 -0.90
N LYS A 381 -42.23 -38.08 -1.58
CA LYS A 381 -42.93 -39.35 -1.30
C LYS A 381 -42.65 -39.85 0.09
N PRO A 382 -43.65 -40.04 0.95
CA PRO A 382 -43.45 -40.64 2.24
C PRO A 382 -43.21 -42.15 2.10
N GLY A 383 -41.98 -42.61 2.21
CA GLY A 383 -41.56 -44.01 2.16
C GLY A 383 -40.60 -44.31 1.00
N GLU A 384 -40.36 -45.58 0.72
CA GLU A 384 -39.40 -46.03 -0.28
C GLU A 384 -39.89 -45.73 -1.70
N LEU A 385 -38.93 -45.33 -2.56
CA LEU A 385 -39.20 -45.16 -3.97
C LEU A 385 -39.32 -46.53 -4.69
N THR A 386 -40.29 -46.66 -5.55
CA THR A 386 -40.36 -47.82 -6.45
C THR A 386 -39.20 -47.80 -7.46
N PRO A 387 -38.83 -48.93 -8.06
CA PRO A 387 -37.75 -48.97 -9.04
C PRO A 387 -37.89 -47.93 -10.18
N PRO A 388 -39.07 -47.69 -10.78
CA PRO A 388 -39.24 -46.63 -11.79
C PRO A 388 -39.03 -45.21 -11.22
N GLU A 389 -39.52 -44.95 -10.03
CA GLU A 389 -39.33 -43.63 -9.36
C GLU A 389 -37.86 -43.40 -9.00
N TRP A 390 -37.15 -44.45 -8.59
CA TRP A 390 -35.73 -44.40 -8.34
C TRP A 390 -34.92 -44.06 -9.58
N GLU A 391 -35.31 -44.59 -10.76
CA GLU A 391 -34.68 -44.22 -12.04
C GLU A 391 -34.90 -42.75 -12.39
N ILE A 392 -36.01 -42.14 -11.96
CA ILE A 392 -36.24 -40.71 -12.14
C ILE A 392 -35.37 -39.91 -11.14
N MET A 393 -35.33 -40.33 -9.91
CA MET A 393 -34.49 -39.68 -8.85
C MET A 393 -33.02 -39.66 -9.25
N LYS A 394 -32.47 -40.77 -9.76
CA LYS A 394 -31.08 -40.87 -10.22
C LYS A 394 -30.69 -39.92 -11.36
N LYS A 395 -31.65 -39.22 -11.96
CA LYS A 395 -31.37 -38.26 -13.04
C LYS A 395 -30.90 -36.87 -12.52
N HIS A 396 -31.16 -36.55 -11.23
CA HIS A 396 -30.82 -35.22 -10.74
C HIS A 396 -29.32 -34.84 -10.86
N PRO A 397 -28.33 -35.77 -10.72
CA PRO A 397 -26.92 -35.39 -10.94
C PRO A 397 -26.65 -34.92 -12.37
N ALA A 398 -27.16 -35.64 -13.38
CA ALA A 398 -27.02 -35.27 -14.77
C ALA A 398 -27.80 -33.99 -15.12
N LEU A 399 -28.98 -33.80 -14.53
CA LEU A 399 -29.76 -32.56 -14.68
C LEU A 399 -29.10 -31.38 -14.02
N GLY A 400 -28.55 -31.56 -12.83
CA GLY A 400 -27.77 -30.53 -12.13
C GLY A 400 -26.55 -30.11 -12.93
N HIS A 401 -25.82 -31.07 -13.50
CA HIS A 401 -24.73 -30.78 -14.40
C HIS A 401 -25.21 -29.94 -15.60
N SER A 402 -26.29 -30.36 -16.28
CA SER A 402 -26.79 -29.63 -17.44
C SER A 402 -27.26 -28.21 -17.17
N ILE A 403 -27.68 -27.90 -15.94
CA ILE A 403 -28.03 -26.54 -15.48
C ILE A 403 -26.80 -25.64 -15.33
N LEU A 404 -25.68 -26.21 -14.88
CA LEU A 404 -24.48 -25.47 -14.50
C LEU A 404 -23.40 -25.52 -15.58
N ASP A 405 -23.48 -26.42 -16.55
CA ASP A 405 -22.46 -26.63 -17.58
C ASP A 405 -22.28 -25.42 -18.51
N GLY A 406 -21.11 -25.33 -19.10
CA GLY A 406 -20.71 -24.25 -20.02
C GLY A 406 -20.18 -22.97 -19.35
N SER A 407 -20.22 -22.86 -18.03
CA SER A 407 -19.62 -21.72 -17.31
C SER A 407 -18.11 -21.88 -17.15
N GLN A 408 -17.38 -20.83 -17.52
CA GLN A 408 -15.93 -20.76 -17.27
C GLN A 408 -15.59 -20.20 -15.86
N ARG A 409 -16.57 -19.87 -15.04
CA ARG A 409 -16.36 -19.38 -13.67
C ARG A 409 -15.97 -20.54 -12.76
N PRO A 410 -14.84 -20.48 -12.04
CA PRO A 410 -14.33 -21.64 -11.28
C PRO A 410 -15.35 -22.27 -10.33
N VAL A 411 -16.10 -21.43 -9.59
CA VAL A 411 -17.11 -21.92 -8.64
C VAL A 411 -18.26 -22.66 -9.36
N ILE A 412 -18.75 -22.15 -10.50
CA ILE A 412 -19.84 -22.76 -11.24
C ILE A 412 -19.38 -24.04 -11.95
N ALA A 413 -18.17 -24.05 -12.53
CA ALA A 413 -17.59 -25.25 -13.12
C ALA A 413 -17.35 -26.36 -12.07
N ALA A 414 -16.88 -25.99 -10.88
CA ALA A 414 -16.77 -26.90 -9.76
C ALA A 414 -18.15 -27.45 -9.35
N ALA A 415 -19.15 -26.58 -9.23
CA ALA A 415 -20.52 -26.99 -8.89
C ALA A 415 -21.13 -27.95 -9.96
N ALA A 416 -20.88 -27.71 -11.25
CA ALA A 416 -21.31 -28.62 -12.33
C ALA A 416 -20.67 -30.01 -12.16
N THR A 417 -19.37 -30.07 -11.89
CA THR A 417 -18.67 -31.33 -11.63
C THR A 417 -19.18 -32.03 -10.39
N ILE A 418 -19.40 -31.31 -9.30
CA ILE A 418 -19.93 -31.80 -8.04
C ILE A 418 -21.34 -32.35 -8.26
N ALA A 419 -22.25 -31.58 -8.88
CA ALA A 419 -23.60 -32.01 -9.16
C ALA A 419 -23.64 -33.29 -9.98
N HIS A 420 -22.72 -33.45 -10.94
CA HIS A 420 -22.68 -34.65 -11.77
C HIS A 420 -22.17 -35.88 -11.04
N GLN A 421 -21.21 -35.73 -10.10
CA GLN A 421 -20.42 -36.86 -9.61
C GLN A 421 -20.60 -37.16 -8.10
N HIS A 422 -21.39 -36.40 -7.35
CA HIS A 422 -21.49 -36.58 -5.87
C HIS A 422 -22.16 -37.92 -5.47
N HIS A 423 -22.83 -38.60 -6.36
CA HIS A 423 -23.38 -39.93 -6.14
C HIS A 423 -22.57 -41.05 -6.79
N GLU A 424 -21.42 -40.74 -7.37
CA GLU A 424 -20.44 -41.75 -7.75
C GLU A 424 -19.87 -42.43 -6.50
N LYS A 425 -19.66 -43.74 -6.61
CA LYS A 425 -19.05 -44.51 -5.50
C LYS A 425 -17.61 -44.87 -5.86
N TYR A 426 -16.75 -44.89 -4.89
CA TYR A 426 -15.33 -45.10 -5.09
C TYR A 426 -15.03 -46.46 -5.80
N ASP A 427 -15.86 -47.49 -5.57
CA ASP A 427 -15.79 -48.81 -6.22
C ASP A 427 -16.32 -48.86 -7.67
N GLY A 428 -16.98 -47.79 -8.16
CA GLY A 428 -17.57 -47.69 -9.47
C GLY A 428 -19.02 -48.19 -9.59
N THR A 429 -19.66 -48.49 -8.47
CA THR A 429 -21.09 -48.92 -8.44
C THR A 429 -22.06 -47.75 -8.30
N GLY A 430 -21.55 -46.50 -8.36
CA GLY A 430 -22.32 -45.28 -8.27
C GLY A 430 -23.02 -44.90 -9.59
N TYR A 431 -23.58 -43.70 -9.62
CA TYR A 431 -24.27 -43.11 -10.76
C TYR A 431 -23.97 -41.62 -10.87
N PRO A 432 -24.13 -40.96 -12.05
CA PRO A 432 -24.74 -41.49 -13.29
C PRO A 432 -23.77 -42.17 -14.27
N GLN A 433 -22.44 -42.01 -14.07
CA GLN A 433 -21.41 -42.44 -15.04
C GLN A 433 -20.76 -43.77 -14.67
N GLY A 434 -20.83 -44.20 -13.40
CA GLY A 434 -20.14 -45.36 -12.89
C GLY A 434 -18.59 -45.15 -12.80
N LEU A 435 -18.15 -43.95 -12.51
CA LEU A 435 -16.76 -43.60 -12.35
C LEU A 435 -16.15 -44.32 -11.12
N LYS A 436 -14.87 -44.70 -11.24
CA LYS A 436 -14.20 -45.47 -10.19
C LYS A 436 -12.92 -44.80 -9.73
N GLY A 437 -12.72 -44.78 -8.41
CA GLY A 437 -11.46 -44.27 -7.78
C GLY A 437 -11.16 -42.83 -8.17
N ASP A 438 -9.97 -42.60 -8.70
CA ASP A 438 -9.50 -41.25 -9.08
C ASP A 438 -10.13 -40.71 -10.38
N GLN A 439 -10.96 -41.47 -11.07
CA GLN A 439 -11.80 -40.95 -12.16
C GLN A 439 -12.91 -40.01 -11.61
N ILE A 440 -13.29 -40.19 -10.34
CA ILE A 440 -14.20 -39.29 -9.66
C ILE A 440 -13.41 -38.06 -9.22
N HIS A 441 -13.88 -36.88 -9.63
CA HIS A 441 -13.20 -35.65 -9.25
C HIS A 441 -13.08 -35.50 -7.72
N ILE A 442 -11.95 -35.02 -7.24
CA ILE A 442 -11.69 -34.93 -5.79
C ILE A 442 -12.76 -34.12 -5.04
N TYR A 443 -13.31 -33.06 -5.65
CA TYR A 443 -14.40 -32.30 -5.07
C TYR A 443 -15.65 -33.17 -4.81
N ALA A 444 -16.01 -34.01 -5.75
CA ALA A 444 -17.16 -34.90 -5.61
C ALA A 444 -16.91 -35.96 -4.55
N ARG A 445 -15.67 -36.50 -4.45
CA ARG A 445 -15.29 -37.44 -3.39
C ARG A 445 -15.40 -36.80 -2.00
N ILE A 446 -14.98 -35.53 -1.86
CA ILE A 446 -15.09 -34.80 -0.59
C ILE A 446 -16.56 -34.56 -0.24
N ILE A 447 -17.39 -34.14 -1.21
CA ILE A 447 -18.83 -33.95 -1.02
C ILE A 447 -19.50 -35.25 -0.58
N ALA A 448 -19.20 -36.37 -1.22
CA ALA A 448 -19.80 -37.66 -0.87
C ALA A 448 -19.53 -38.05 0.58
N VAL A 449 -18.31 -37.84 1.07
CA VAL A 449 -17.97 -38.10 2.47
C VAL A 449 -18.71 -37.15 3.42
N ALA A 450 -18.75 -35.86 3.09
CA ALA A 450 -19.40 -34.84 3.91
C ALA A 450 -20.94 -35.05 3.95
N ASP A 451 -21.56 -35.36 2.83
CA ASP A 451 -23.01 -35.58 2.73
C ASP A 451 -23.43 -36.82 3.52
N VAL A 452 -22.72 -37.93 3.37
CA VAL A 452 -22.98 -39.13 4.15
C VAL A 452 -22.84 -38.88 5.64
N PHE A 453 -21.77 -38.16 6.06
CA PHE A 453 -21.58 -37.82 7.47
C PHE A 453 -22.71 -36.93 7.99
N ASP A 454 -23.09 -35.88 7.26
CA ASP A 454 -24.18 -34.98 7.64
C ASP A 454 -25.53 -35.71 7.68
N ALA A 455 -25.84 -36.53 6.66
CA ALA A 455 -27.09 -37.27 6.55
C ALA A 455 -27.30 -38.31 7.66
N LEU A 456 -26.20 -38.89 8.21
CA LEU A 456 -26.28 -39.83 9.32
C LEU A 456 -26.30 -39.12 10.68
N SER A 457 -25.60 -37.98 10.78
CA SER A 457 -25.46 -37.23 12.03
C SER A 457 -26.67 -36.38 12.41
N HIS A 458 -27.61 -36.13 11.45
CA HIS A 458 -28.78 -35.28 11.70
C HIS A 458 -30.09 -36.00 11.45
N ALA A 459 -31.13 -35.58 12.19
CA ALA A 459 -32.48 -36.04 11.94
C ALA A 459 -33.04 -35.49 10.62
N ARG A 460 -33.68 -36.34 9.84
CA ARG A 460 -34.43 -35.95 8.64
C ARG A 460 -35.92 -36.29 8.83
N CYS A 461 -36.81 -35.77 8.02
CA CYS A 461 -38.25 -35.93 8.17
C CYS A 461 -38.71 -37.40 8.44
N TYR A 462 -37.95 -38.38 7.96
CA TYR A 462 -38.28 -39.81 8.05
C TYR A 462 -37.22 -40.64 8.80
N LYS A 463 -36.18 -40.02 9.40
CA LYS A 463 -35.05 -40.72 10.01
C LYS A 463 -34.50 -39.97 11.21
N HIS A 464 -34.36 -40.63 12.36
CA HIS A 464 -33.64 -40.07 13.51
C HIS A 464 -32.13 -40.01 13.26
N ALA A 465 -31.45 -39.05 13.86
CA ALA A 465 -29.99 -39.00 13.88
C ALA A 465 -29.43 -40.29 14.48
N TRP A 466 -28.36 -40.81 13.89
CA TRP A 466 -27.69 -41.99 14.41
C TRP A 466 -26.80 -41.62 15.62
N PRO A 467 -26.59 -42.54 16.57
CA PRO A 467 -25.52 -42.38 17.52
C PRO A 467 -24.17 -42.24 16.84
N LEU A 468 -23.30 -41.40 17.40
CA LEU A 468 -22.00 -41.10 16.78
C LEU A 468 -21.17 -42.38 16.53
N GLU A 469 -21.26 -43.35 17.44
CA GLU A 469 -20.58 -44.65 17.33
C GLU A 469 -21.01 -45.40 16.05
N ASP A 470 -22.29 -45.37 15.74
CA ASP A 470 -22.86 -46.01 14.55
C ASP A 470 -22.45 -45.25 13.25
N VAL A 471 -22.41 -43.91 13.30
CA VAL A 471 -21.92 -43.09 12.17
C VAL A 471 -20.47 -43.45 11.88
N VAL A 472 -19.61 -43.50 12.91
CA VAL A 472 -18.20 -43.86 12.77
C VAL A 472 -18.02 -45.30 12.24
N ALA A 473 -18.84 -46.23 12.74
CA ALA A 473 -18.83 -47.61 12.26
C ALA A 473 -19.18 -47.71 10.76
N TYR A 474 -20.26 -47.02 10.34
CA TYR A 474 -20.67 -46.97 8.94
C TYR A 474 -19.59 -46.37 8.03
N LEU A 475 -19.00 -45.24 8.42
CA LEU A 475 -17.93 -44.61 7.65
C LEU A 475 -16.71 -45.54 7.46
N LYS A 476 -16.35 -46.29 8.51
CA LYS A 476 -15.27 -47.29 8.41
C LYS A 476 -15.63 -48.46 7.48
N ASP A 477 -16.88 -48.90 7.45
CA ASP A 477 -17.35 -49.98 6.58
C ASP A 477 -17.44 -49.52 5.11
N ALA A 478 -17.87 -48.27 4.88
CA ALA A 478 -17.94 -47.64 3.56
C ALA A 478 -16.56 -47.27 2.95
N ARG A 479 -15.52 -47.35 3.73
CA ARG A 479 -14.14 -46.97 3.38
C ARG A 479 -13.59 -47.81 2.20
N GLY A 480 -13.21 -47.18 1.09
CA GLY A 480 -12.67 -47.83 -0.09
C GLY A 480 -13.71 -48.54 -1.00
N SER A 481 -14.98 -48.59 -0.59
CA SER A 481 -16.10 -49.08 -1.38
C SER A 481 -17.02 -47.93 -1.84
N HIS A 482 -17.88 -47.44 -0.96
CA HIS A 482 -18.76 -46.30 -1.23
C HIS A 482 -17.92 -45.00 -1.22
N LEU A 483 -17.06 -44.78 -0.22
CA LEU A 483 -16.35 -43.57 0.05
C LEU A 483 -14.83 -43.73 -0.14
N ASP A 484 -14.15 -42.64 -0.51
CA ASP A 484 -12.69 -42.58 -0.59
C ASP A 484 -12.06 -42.84 0.79
N ALA A 485 -11.17 -43.84 0.84
CA ALA A 485 -10.55 -44.29 2.09
C ALA A 485 -9.72 -43.18 2.77
N THR A 486 -8.99 -42.39 1.99
CA THR A 486 -8.15 -41.28 2.48
C THR A 486 -9.02 -40.19 3.12
N LEU A 487 -10.12 -39.82 2.47
CA LEU A 487 -11.02 -38.78 2.95
C LEU A 487 -11.79 -39.22 4.21
N VAL A 488 -12.19 -40.50 4.28
CA VAL A 488 -12.80 -41.06 5.50
C VAL A 488 -11.79 -40.99 6.65
N ASP A 489 -10.55 -41.42 6.42
CA ASP A 489 -9.51 -41.40 7.46
C ASP A 489 -9.25 -39.95 7.94
N LEU A 490 -9.19 -38.97 7.03
CA LEU A 490 -9.04 -37.56 7.38
C LEU A 490 -10.23 -37.00 8.16
N LEU A 491 -11.47 -37.36 7.79
CA LEU A 491 -12.65 -36.97 8.57
C LEU A 491 -12.58 -37.51 9.99
N LEU A 492 -12.26 -38.79 10.14
CA LEU A 492 -12.16 -39.44 11.45
C LEU A 492 -11.01 -38.91 12.32
N GLN A 493 -9.89 -38.50 11.72
CA GLN A 493 -8.78 -37.83 12.40
C GLN A 493 -9.17 -36.43 12.88
N ASN A 494 -10.09 -35.77 12.20
CA ASN A 494 -10.55 -34.41 12.49
C ASN A 494 -12.00 -34.38 13.00
N LEU A 495 -12.45 -35.45 13.65
CA LEU A 495 -13.86 -35.64 14.04
C LEU A 495 -14.37 -34.53 14.95
N ASP A 496 -13.54 -34.06 15.88
CA ASP A 496 -13.90 -32.98 16.82
C ASP A 496 -14.24 -31.70 16.08
N ALA A 497 -13.48 -31.37 15.03
CA ALA A 497 -13.75 -30.19 14.19
C ALA A 497 -15.05 -30.35 13.39
N ALA A 498 -15.31 -31.56 12.85
CA ALA A 498 -16.55 -31.85 12.16
C ALA A 498 -17.78 -31.76 13.10
N LEU A 499 -17.65 -32.24 14.31
CA LEU A 499 -18.68 -32.12 15.35
C LEU A 499 -18.91 -30.67 15.79
N ALA A 500 -17.85 -29.88 15.85
CA ALA A 500 -17.96 -28.43 16.15
C ALA A 500 -18.72 -27.69 15.04
N ILE A 501 -18.51 -28.05 13.76
CA ILE A 501 -19.29 -27.51 12.63
C ILE A 501 -20.76 -27.89 12.79
N ASN A 502 -21.06 -29.14 13.08
CA ASN A 502 -22.43 -29.62 13.31
C ASN A 502 -23.12 -28.89 14.49
N ALA A 503 -22.41 -28.68 15.59
CA ALA A 503 -22.92 -27.93 16.74
C ALA A 503 -23.22 -26.47 16.47
N ARG A 504 -22.47 -25.85 15.53
CA ARG A 504 -22.64 -24.45 15.11
C ARG A 504 -23.91 -24.22 14.27
N TYR A 505 -24.36 -25.27 13.57
CA TYR A 505 -25.54 -25.22 12.70
C TYR A 505 -26.49 -26.36 13.05
N PRO A 506 -27.24 -26.26 14.15
CA PRO A 506 -28.14 -27.32 14.62
C PRO A 506 -29.31 -27.57 13.65
N SER A 507 -29.92 -28.75 13.73
CA SER A 507 -31.06 -29.20 12.90
C SER A 507 -32.31 -28.36 13.15
#